data_ecdcd6f70ca9345ccfaa7746061c426d
#
_entry.id   ecdcd6f70ca9345ccfaa7746061c426d
#
_cell.length_a   1.000
_cell.length_b   1.000
_cell.length_c   1.000
_cell.angle_alpha   90.00
_cell.angle_beta   90.00
_cell.angle_gamma   90.00
#
_symmetry.space_group_name_H-M   'P 1'
#
loop_
_entity.id
_entity.type
_entity.pdbx_description
1 polymer ?
#
loop_
_entity_poly.entity_id
_entity_poly.type
_entity_poly.pdbx_seq_one_letter_code
_entity_poly.pdbx_strand_id
1 'polypeptide(L)'
;MTPTTAAIIVTADRILSGEKPNTAGELAASLMVDAGFEVGSHVVIAEGYARVAEALRAEVRAGTHVIVVIGGTGVGTTNYTPEVTGEFVTARLTGLETQVLLKGLESSHKAGLSRGIIGMTDRGGGSLIINSASSRGAVADTLGVVLPLVGDIFRDAR
;
A
#
# COMPACT_ATOMS: atom_id res chain seq x y z
N MET A 1 7.20 20.17 0.72
CA MET A 1 5.90 19.92 0.08
C MET A 1 5.05 19.07 1.01
N THR A 2 3.78 19.42 1.17
CA THR A 2 2.84 18.63 1.96
C THR A 2 2.19 17.58 1.04
N PRO A 3 2.28 16.29 1.37
CA PRO A 3 1.61 15.26 0.56
C PRO A 3 0.09 15.38 0.72
N THR A 4 -0.64 15.40 -0.38
CA THR A 4 -2.08 15.62 -0.39
C THR A 4 -2.88 14.60 -1.16
N THR A 5 -2.26 13.87 -2.09
CA THR A 5 -2.96 12.94 -2.98
C THR A 5 -2.67 11.49 -2.61
N ALA A 6 -3.68 10.65 -2.76
CA ALA A 6 -3.57 9.22 -2.47
C ALA A 6 -4.29 8.39 -3.53
N ALA A 7 -3.86 7.15 -3.69
CA ALA A 7 -4.49 6.16 -4.52
C ALA A 7 -4.52 4.82 -3.80
N ILE A 8 -5.54 4.02 -4.09
CA ILE A 8 -5.73 2.69 -3.52
C ILE A 8 -5.85 1.70 -4.66
N ILE A 9 -4.99 0.69 -4.65
CA ILE A 9 -4.99 -0.40 -5.60
C ILE A 9 -5.25 -1.69 -4.81
N VAL A 10 -6.36 -2.37 -5.11
CA VAL A 10 -6.69 -3.66 -4.50
C VAL A 10 -6.51 -4.74 -5.56
N THR A 11 -5.58 -5.67 -5.32
CA THR A 11 -5.35 -6.78 -6.23
C THR A 11 -5.96 -8.03 -5.62
N ALA A 12 -7.10 -8.47 -6.17
CA ALA A 12 -7.89 -9.56 -5.62
C ALA A 12 -8.91 -10.08 -6.64
N ASP A 13 -8.68 -11.28 -7.16
CA ASP A 13 -9.57 -11.89 -8.15
C ASP A 13 -11.00 -12.08 -7.63
N ARG A 14 -11.15 -12.47 -6.36
CA ARG A 14 -12.47 -12.72 -5.76
C ARG A 14 -13.28 -11.44 -5.53
N ILE A 15 -12.60 -10.32 -5.30
CA ILE A 15 -13.27 -9.03 -5.19
C ILE A 15 -13.63 -8.54 -6.59
N LEU A 16 -12.72 -8.67 -7.53
CA LEU A 16 -12.93 -8.26 -8.92
C LEU A 16 -14.13 -8.99 -9.54
N SER A 17 -14.28 -10.29 -9.26
CA SER A 17 -15.42 -11.10 -9.74
C SER A 17 -16.73 -10.83 -9.03
N GLY A 18 -16.72 -10.06 -7.94
CA GLY A 18 -17.92 -9.82 -7.12
C GLY A 18 -18.20 -10.90 -6.09
N GLU A 19 -17.36 -11.91 -5.97
CA GLU A 19 -17.53 -12.99 -4.99
C GLU A 19 -17.35 -12.51 -3.54
N LYS A 20 -16.49 -11.51 -3.33
CA LYS A 20 -16.20 -10.91 -2.02
C LYS A 20 -16.35 -9.39 -2.07
N PRO A 21 -16.84 -8.76 -0.99
CA PRO A 21 -16.87 -7.30 -0.93
C PRO A 21 -15.47 -6.72 -0.70
N ASN A 22 -15.25 -5.48 -1.17
CA ASN A 22 -14.00 -4.76 -1.03
C ASN A 22 -13.93 -4.00 0.30
N THR A 23 -14.03 -4.72 1.43
CA THR A 23 -14.07 -4.09 2.75
C THR A 23 -12.72 -3.46 3.13
N ALA A 24 -11.61 -4.10 2.77
CA ALA A 24 -10.28 -3.58 3.05
C ALA A 24 -9.98 -2.30 2.27
N GLY A 25 -10.33 -2.26 0.98
CA GLY A 25 -10.16 -1.07 0.15
C GLY A 25 -11.03 0.09 0.61
N GLU A 26 -12.25 -0.17 1.01
CA GLU A 26 -13.16 0.86 1.54
C GLU A 26 -12.64 1.43 2.85
N LEU A 27 -12.10 0.58 3.73
CA LEU A 27 -11.46 1.04 4.96
C LEU A 27 -10.26 1.94 4.66
N ALA A 28 -9.41 1.51 3.72
CA ALA A 28 -8.25 2.30 3.32
C ALA A 28 -8.66 3.70 2.82
N ALA A 29 -9.69 3.77 1.98
CA ALA A 29 -10.21 5.05 1.49
C ALA A 29 -10.68 5.95 2.64
N SER A 30 -11.42 5.40 3.59
CA SER A 30 -11.91 6.12 4.74
C SER A 30 -10.76 6.65 5.60
N LEU A 31 -9.78 5.81 5.89
CA LEU A 31 -8.61 6.21 6.70
C LEU A 31 -7.77 7.29 6.01
N MET A 32 -7.63 7.20 4.69
CA MET A 32 -6.91 8.22 3.92
C MET A 32 -7.61 9.56 3.94
N VAL A 33 -8.93 9.58 3.72
CA VAL A 33 -9.74 10.80 3.79
C VAL A 33 -9.67 11.42 5.19
N ASP A 34 -9.81 10.61 6.23
CA ASP A 34 -9.71 11.07 7.62
C ASP A 34 -8.34 11.65 7.95
N ALA A 35 -7.30 11.17 7.30
CA ALA A 35 -5.94 11.68 7.45
C ALA A 35 -5.66 12.93 6.60
N GLY A 36 -6.64 13.42 5.84
CA GLY A 36 -6.54 14.65 5.06
C GLY A 36 -6.10 14.45 3.61
N PHE A 37 -6.08 13.22 3.10
CA PHE A 37 -5.71 12.96 1.71
C PHE A 37 -6.92 13.03 0.79
N GLU A 38 -6.68 13.50 -0.43
CA GLU A 38 -7.61 13.39 -1.53
C GLU A 38 -7.37 12.07 -2.25
N VAL A 39 -8.31 11.15 -2.20
CA VAL A 39 -8.23 9.86 -2.88
C VAL A 39 -8.68 10.02 -4.32
N GLY A 40 -7.73 10.14 -5.25
CA GLY A 40 -8.01 10.35 -6.66
C GLY A 40 -8.34 9.07 -7.43
N SER A 41 -7.89 7.92 -6.93
CA SER A 41 -8.11 6.63 -7.58
C SER A 41 -8.29 5.53 -6.54
N HIS A 42 -9.27 4.67 -6.75
CA HIS A 42 -9.50 3.48 -5.94
C HIS A 42 -9.97 2.39 -6.90
N VAL A 43 -9.07 1.46 -7.23
CA VAL A 43 -9.33 0.43 -8.24
C VAL A 43 -9.17 -0.96 -7.64
N VAL A 44 -9.95 -1.90 -8.18
CA VAL A 44 -9.79 -3.34 -7.92
C VAL A 44 -9.30 -3.96 -9.22
N ILE A 45 -8.20 -4.69 -9.15
CA ILE A 45 -7.54 -5.30 -10.31
C ILE A 45 -7.32 -6.80 -10.08
N ALA A 46 -7.12 -7.52 -11.17
CA ALA A 46 -6.76 -8.94 -11.11
C ALA A 46 -5.41 -9.13 -10.42
N GLU A 47 -5.24 -10.29 -9.80
CA GLU A 47 -3.96 -10.69 -9.23
C GLU A 47 -2.94 -10.98 -10.33
N GLY A 48 -1.66 -10.87 -9.97
CA GLY A 48 -0.56 -11.14 -10.87
C GLY A 48 0.31 -9.92 -11.13
N TYR A 49 1.49 -10.17 -11.68
CA TYR A 49 2.52 -9.17 -11.90
C TYR A 49 2.07 -8.02 -12.81
N ALA A 50 1.54 -8.37 -13.98
CA ALA A 50 1.27 -7.37 -15.04
C ALA A 50 0.27 -6.30 -14.62
N ARG A 51 -0.82 -6.69 -13.95
CA ARG A 51 -1.86 -5.75 -13.53
C ARG A 51 -1.38 -4.82 -12.43
N VAL A 52 -0.64 -5.36 -11.45
CA VAL A 52 -0.07 -4.54 -10.38
C VAL A 52 0.95 -3.55 -10.95
N ALA A 53 1.82 -4.00 -11.87
CA ALA A 53 2.82 -3.14 -12.51
C ALA A 53 2.16 -2.00 -13.30
N GLU A 54 1.11 -2.31 -14.06
CA GLU A 54 0.35 -1.31 -14.82
C GLU A 54 -0.27 -0.26 -13.92
N ALA A 55 -0.95 -0.69 -12.86
CA ALA A 55 -1.63 0.20 -11.92
C ALA A 55 -0.64 1.09 -11.16
N LEU A 56 0.46 0.51 -10.66
CA LEU A 56 1.49 1.29 -9.95
C LEU A 56 2.16 2.31 -10.88
N ARG A 57 2.50 1.90 -12.11
CA ARG A 57 3.12 2.80 -13.07
C ARG A 57 2.24 4.01 -13.36
N ALA A 58 0.93 3.79 -13.51
CA ALA A 58 -0.01 4.87 -13.76
C ALA A 58 -0.01 5.90 -12.63
N GLU A 59 -0.04 5.43 -11.37
CA GLU A 59 -0.07 6.32 -10.21
C GLU A 59 1.26 7.06 -9.99
N VAL A 60 2.38 6.37 -10.18
CA VAL A 60 3.71 6.99 -10.07
C VAL A 60 3.88 8.07 -11.13
N ARG A 61 3.45 7.81 -12.37
CA ARG A 61 3.50 8.80 -13.45
C ARG A 61 2.58 9.99 -13.20
N ALA A 62 1.45 9.76 -12.54
CA ALA A 62 0.52 10.83 -12.18
C ALA A 62 1.05 11.71 -11.04
N GLY A 63 2.12 11.31 -10.38
CA GLY A 63 2.69 12.06 -9.26
C GLY A 63 1.90 11.90 -7.97
N THR A 64 1.12 10.83 -7.82
CA THR A 64 0.36 10.55 -6.60
C THR A 64 1.32 10.43 -5.42
N HIS A 65 1.03 11.14 -4.33
CA HIS A 65 1.93 11.17 -3.18
C HIS A 65 1.98 9.85 -2.42
N VAL A 66 0.82 9.29 -2.09
CA VAL A 66 0.72 8.06 -1.29
C VAL A 66 -0.07 7.02 -2.07
N ILE A 67 0.54 5.88 -2.33
CA ILE A 67 -0.08 4.78 -3.07
C ILE A 67 -0.11 3.55 -2.17
N VAL A 68 -1.30 3.06 -1.87
CA VAL A 68 -1.49 1.83 -1.09
C VAL A 68 -1.87 0.70 -2.03
N VAL A 69 -1.11 -0.39 -1.98
CA VAL A 69 -1.42 -1.62 -2.72
C VAL A 69 -1.82 -2.69 -1.70
N ILE A 70 -3.05 -3.13 -1.79
CA ILE A 70 -3.66 -4.09 -0.87
C ILE A 70 -3.77 -5.46 -1.54
N GLY A 71 -3.21 -6.48 -0.92
CA GLY A 71 -3.21 -7.85 -1.44
C GLY A 71 -1.92 -8.20 -2.17
N GLY A 72 -1.81 -9.45 -2.55
CA GLY A 72 -0.66 -9.96 -3.30
C GLY A 72 0.65 -10.03 -2.52
N THR A 73 0.61 -10.02 -1.18
CA THR A 73 1.82 -10.01 -0.34
C THR A 73 2.21 -11.37 0.23
N GLY A 74 1.47 -12.42 -0.10
CA GLY A 74 1.78 -13.77 0.37
C GLY A 74 2.77 -14.52 -0.52
N VAL A 75 2.76 -15.85 -0.42
CA VAL A 75 3.69 -16.73 -1.16
C VAL A 75 2.97 -17.52 -2.27
N GLY A 76 1.74 -17.13 -2.61
CA GLY A 76 0.98 -17.78 -3.67
C GLY A 76 1.51 -17.46 -5.05
N THR A 77 1.07 -18.26 -6.05
CA THR A 77 1.57 -18.16 -7.43
C THR A 77 1.16 -16.87 -8.16
N THR A 78 0.22 -16.12 -7.59
CA THR A 78 -0.24 -14.84 -8.16
C THR A 78 0.12 -13.64 -7.28
N ASN A 79 0.92 -13.84 -6.23
CA ASN A 79 1.28 -12.81 -5.26
C ASN A 79 2.59 -12.14 -5.66
N TYR A 80 2.51 -11.00 -6.34
CA TYR A 80 3.66 -10.26 -6.86
C TYR A 80 3.74 -8.81 -6.41
N THR A 81 2.91 -8.39 -5.46
CA THR A 81 2.90 -7.00 -5.01
C THR A 81 4.28 -6.52 -4.51
N PRO A 82 5.01 -7.27 -3.67
CA PRO A 82 6.33 -6.83 -3.22
C PRO A 82 7.35 -6.76 -4.36
N GLU A 83 7.33 -7.74 -5.28
CA GLU A 83 8.25 -7.77 -6.42
C GLU A 83 8.05 -6.56 -7.33
N VAL A 84 6.80 -6.24 -7.65
CA VAL A 84 6.49 -5.06 -8.47
C VAL A 84 6.86 -3.77 -7.73
N THR A 85 6.47 -3.65 -6.46
CA THR A 85 6.79 -2.46 -5.65
C THR A 85 8.29 -2.23 -5.58
N GLY A 86 9.07 -3.30 -5.42
CA GLY A 86 10.52 -3.24 -5.37
C GLY A 86 11.17 -2.65 -6.62
N GLU A 87 10.51 -2.72 -7.77
CA GLU A 87 11.01 -2.12 -9.02
C GLU A 87 10.86 -0.60 -9.04
N PHE A 88 9.93 -0.06 -8.28
CA PHE A 88 9.68 1.39 -8.20
C PHE A 88 10.40 2.06 -7.04
N VAL A 89 10.61 1.32 -5.94
CA VAL A 89 11.17 1.87 -4.70
C VAL A 89 12.69 1.98 -4.80
N THR A 90 13.22 3.17 -4.56
CA THR A 90 14.67 3.40 -4.46
C THR A 90 15.13 3.60 -3.01
N ALA A 91 14.23 3.96 -2.10
CA ALA A 91 14.53 4.11 -0.68
C ALA A 91 13.49 3.34 0.14
N ARG A 92 13.88 2.15 0.55
CA ARG A 92 13.00 1.26 1.33
C ARG A 92 13.02 1.64 2.80
N LEU A 93 11.83 1.72 3.41
CA LEU A 93 11.67 2.08 4.83
C LEU A 93 11.46 0.81 5.67
N THR A 94 12.53 0.03 5.83
CA THR A 94 12.47 -1.28 6.50
C THR A 94 12.06 -1.18 7.96
N GLY A 95 12.39 -0.06 8.63
CA GLY A 95 11.94 0.20 10.00
C GLY A 95 10.41 0.30 10.10
N LEU A 96 9.76 0.93 9.12
CA LEU A 96 8.30 0.98 9.09
C LEU A 96 7.69 -0.39 8.81
N GLU A 97 8.30 -1.17 7.95
CA GLU A 97 7.87 -2.55 7.69
C GLU A 97 7.90 -3.36 9.00
N THR A 98 8.94 -3.18 9.80
CA THR A 98 9.06 -3.81 11.11
C THR A 98 7.98 -3.34 12.08
N GLN A 99 7.70 -2.04 12.13
CA GLN A 99 6.63 -1.49 12.98
C GLN A 99 5.26 -2.05 12.60
N VAL A 100 4.97 -2.18 11.31
CA VAL A 100 3.73 -2.78 10.83
C VAL A 100 3.64 -4.24 11.24
N LEU A 101 4.73 -5.00 11.10
CA LEU A 101 4.80 -6.39 11.54
C LEU A 101 4.51 -6.51 13.04
N LEU A 102 5.17 -5.71 13.87
CA LEU A 102 4.97 -5.73 15.32
C LEU A 102 3.52 -5.40 15.69
N LYS A 103 2.94 -4.41 15.00
CA LYS A 103 1.53 -4.05 15.21
C LYS A 103 0.60 -5.21 14.84
N GLY A 104 0.84 -5.84 13.70
CA GLY A 104 0.03 -6.98 13.23
C GLY A 104 0.12 -8.18 14.15
N LEU A 105 1.28 -8.44 14.75
CA LEU A 105 1.49 -9.55 15.68
C LEU A 105 0.67 -9.42 16.99
N GLU A 106 0.21 -8.22 17.32
CA GLU A 106 -0.68 -8.02 18.46
C GLU A 106 -2.04 -8.71 18.27
N SER A 107 -2.49 -8.89 17.03
CA SER A 107 -3.80 -9.48 16.73
C SER A 107 -3.72 -10.77 15.91
N SER A 108 -2.62 -11.09 15.26
CA SER A 108 -2.50 -12.30 14.43
C SER A 108 -1.05 -12.80 14.36
N HIS A 109 -0.85 -14.05 14.74
CA HIS A 109 0.47 -14.70 14.58
C HIS A 109 0.86 -14.88 13.10
N LYS A 110 -0.10 -14.70 12.17
CA LYS A 110 0.13 -14.81 10.73
C LYS A 110 0.66 -13.51 10.11
N ALA A 111 0.80 -12.44 10.88
CA ALA A 111 1.29 -11.17 10.36
C ALA A 111 2.66 -11.30 9.67
N GLY A 112 3.51 -12.19 10.16
CA GLY A 112 4.83 -12.45 9.57
C GLY A 112 4.82 -13.14 8.21
N LEU A 113 3.67 -13.59 7.72
CA LEU A 113 3.55 -14.20 6.39
C LEU A 113 3.45 -13.16 5.27
N SER A 114 3.24 -11.90 5.61
CA SER A 114 3.23 -10.82 4.63
C SER A 114 4.66 -10.40 4.28
N ARG A 115 4.91 -10.22 2.98
CA ARG A 115 6.20 -9.77 2.45
C ARG A 115 6.14 -8.31 1.98
N GLY A 116 5.18 -7.54 2.48
CA GLY A 116 4.92 -6.19 2.04
C GLY A 116 6.11 -5.24 2.19
N ILE A 117 6.24 -4.34 1.22
CA ILE A 117 7.30 -3.33 1.15
C ILE A 117 6.69 -1.95 1.40
N ILE A 118 7.44 -1.09 2.07
CA ILE A 118 7.11 0.32 2.24
C ILE A 118 8.33 1.13 1.83
N GLY A 119 8.15 2.09 0.91
CA GLY A 119 9.30 2.89 0.49
C GLY A 119 8.94 4.02 -0.47
N MET A 120 9.91 4.91 -0.66
CA MET A 120 9.81 6.03 -1.58
C MET A 120 10.37 5.65 -2.95
N THR A 121 9.72 6.15 -4.00
CA THR A 121 10.19 5.94 -5.38
C THR A 121 11.39 6.80 -5.71
N ASP A 122 11.54 7.93 -5.04
CA ASP A 122 12.64 8.85 -5.26
C ASP A 122 13.03 9.51 -3.94
N ARG A 123 14.31 9.81 -3.75
CA ARG A 123 14.82 10.48 -2.55
C ARG A 123 14.53 11.98 -2.53
N GLY A 124 14.33 12.57 -3.69
CA GLY A 124 14.02 14.01 -3.82
C GLY A 124 12.54 14.32 -3.88
N GLY A 125 11.68 13.37 -3.58
CA GLY A 125 10.24 13.51 -3.74
C GLY A 125 9.64 12.21 -4.23
N GLY A 126 8.71 12.26 -5.19
CA GLY A 126 8.09 11.08 -5.76
C GLY A 126 6.93 10.55 -4.91
N SER A 127 6.71 9.25 -4.94
CA SER A 127 5.59 8.60 -4.29
C SER A 127 6.03 7.70 -3.14
N LEU A 128 5.25 7.68 -2.06
CA LEU A 128 5.37 6.67 -1.03
C LEU A 128 4.45 5.51 -1.42
N ILE A 129 5.03 4.33 -1.60
CA ILE A 129 4.27 3.11 -1.87
C ILE A 129 4.21 2.29 -0.60
N ILE A 130 2.99 1.87 -0.23
CA ILE A 130 2.71 1.09 0.98
C ILE A 130 2.03 -0.19 0.55
N ASN A 131 2.64 -1.35 0.82
CA ASN A 131 1.96 -2.64 0.64
C ASN A 131 1.22 -3.01 1.91
N SER A 132 0.05 -3.61 1.77
CA SER A 132 -0.71 -4.19 2.88
C SER A 132 -1.20 -5.57 2.50
N ALA A 133 -1.23 -6.48 3.46
CA ALA A 133 -1.96 -7.73 3.30
C ALA A 133 -3.45 -7.45 3.09
N SER A 134 -4.19 -8.44 2.58
CA SER A 134 -5.53 -8.24 2.04
C SER A 134 -6.64 -8.08 3.07
N SER A 135 -6.40 -8.39 4.34
CA SER A 135 -7.46 -8.32 5.35
C SER A 135 -7.73 -6.88 5.81
N ARG A 136 -8.96 -6.64 6.24
CA ARG A 136 -9.35 -5.35 6.81
C ARG A 136 -8.48 -4.98 8.02
N GLY A 137 -8.18 -5.96 8.90
CA GLY A 137 -7.30 -5.76 10.04
C GLY A 137 -5.88 -5.38 9.66
N ALA A 138 -5.33 -6.01 8.62
CA ALA A 138 -4.00 -5.68 8.11
C ALA A 138 -3.93 -4.26 7.58
N VAL A 139 -4.95 -3.80 6.87
CA VAL A 139 -5.04 -2.42 6.39
C VAL A 139 -5.10 -1.44 7.55
N ALA A 140 -5.93 -1.73 8.56
CA ALA A 140 -6.03 -0.88 9.76
C ALA A 140 -4.68 -0.76 10.46
N ASP A 141 -3.97 -1.85 10.65
CA ASP A 141 -2.65 -1.87 11.30
C ASP A 141 -1.61 -1.13 10.46
N THR A 142 -1.55 -1.43 9.17
CA THR A 142 -0.57 -0.82 8.25
C THR A 142 -0.74 0.69 8.18
N LEU A 143 -1.94 1.16 7.88
CA LEU A 143 -2.21 2.59 7.75
C LEU A 143 -2.18 3.31 9.10
N GLY A 144 -2.60 2.63 10.18
CA GLY A 144 -2.49 3.18 11.52
C GLY A 144 -1.06 3.49 11.94
N VAL A 145 -0.09 2.69 11.49
CA VAL A 145 1.34 2.92 11.74
C VAL A 145 1.89 4.00 10.79
N VAL A 146 1.59 3.91 9.50
CA VAL A 146 2.27 4.71 8.47
C VAL A 146 1.69 6.12 8.33
N LEU A 147 0.36 6.27 8.33
CA LEU A 147 -0.26 7.57 8.05
C LEU A 147 0.20 8.70 8.99
N PRO A 148 0.37 8.48 10.30
CA PRO A 148 0.87 9.53 11.18
C PRO A 148 2.28 10.00 10.85
N LEU A 149 3.06 9.21 10.10
CA LEU A 149 4.46 9.50 9.78
C LEU A 149 4.65 10.02 8.35
N VAL A 150 3.60 10.07 7.54
CA VAL A 150 3.71 10.49 6.13
C VAL A 150 4.29 11.90 6.01
N GLY A 151 3.85 12.83 6.84
CA GLY A 151 4.39 14.19 6.86
C GLY A 151 5.89 14.23 7.11
N ASP A 152 6.36 13.43 8.07
CA ASP A 152 7.80 13.32 8.40
C ASP A 152 8.58 12.69 7.24
N ILE A 153 8.04 11.65 6.62
CA ILE A 153 8.68 10.97 5.48
C ILE A 153 8.92 11.95 4.34
N PHE A 154 7.90 12.72 3.95
CA PHE A 154 8.02 13.66 2.83
C PHE A 154 8.91 14.84 3.15
N ARG A 155 8.96 15.27 4.41
CA ARG A 155 9.88 16.32 4.85
C ARG A 155 11.33 15.85 4.77
N ASP A 156 11.62 14.64 5.22
CA ASP A 156 12.97 14.06 5.21
C ASP A 156 13.45 13.68 3.80
N ALA A 157 12.52 13.43 2.87
CA ALA A 157 12.83 13.06 1.49
C ALA A 157 13.34 14.22 0.64
N ARG A 158 13.30 15.45 1.15
CA ARG A 158 13.75 16.66 0.43
C ARG A 158 15.25 16.74 0.26
#